data_9159e975cba090ea552c48de0b4b40ec
#
_entry.id   9159e975cba090ea552c48de0b4b40ec
#
_cell.length_a   1.000
_cell.length_b   1.000
_cell.length_c   1.000
_cell.angle_alpha   90.00
_cell.angle_beta   90.00
_cell.angle_gamma   90.00
#
_symmetry.space_group_name_H-M   'P 1'
#
loop_
_entity.id
_entity.type
_entity.pdbx_description
1 polymer ?
#
loop_
_entity_poly.entity_id
_entity_poly.type
_entity_poly.pdbx_seq_one_letter_code
_entity_poly.pdbx_strand_id
1 'polypeptide(L)'
;MKGLTSMKRLATAAAGMMLVLALLPGCAGTTPAAATTAAATGAASPSGEPSIVKTTIRIASLKGPTTMGLVKLTSDADAGQGKQDYQATMYGTPDEIVPQLMKGDVDVALLPANLAGVLYNKLKGTAGSQIEVAAINTLGMLEVLESGDTVKTIADLKGKTIYSTGKGASPEYVLDYLLKQNGLDPATDVTVEFKSEATEVAAVLASTPGAIGVLPQPYVTVLKAKSPAIRTALTLTDEWAKVTKDSQMVTGVVVVRRAFVEANPAAFTDFLADYKASTQFTNAKPAQAAPLIAEAGIVPSAQVAEAAIPACNITYIDGTELKTTLSGYLQVLFGADPASVGGSLPGDDFYYLP
;
A
#
# COMPACT_ATOMS: atom_id res chain seq x y z
N MET A 1 30.72 -13.79 -38.79
CA MET A 1 31.91 -12.95 -38.99
C MET A 1 31.82 -11.82 -37.98
N LYS A 2 32.71 -11.88 -36.99
CA LYS A 2 33.60 -10.85 -36.43
C LYS A 2 32.89 -9.56 -35.99
N GLY A 3 32.97 -9.03 -34.81
CA GLY A 3 33.99 -9.23 -33.77
C GLY A 3 33.64 -8.50 -32.47
N LEU A 4 34.17 -9.05 -31.41
CA LEU A 4 34.35 -8.51 -30.06
C LEU A 4 35.13 -7.19 -30.05
N THR A 5 34.85 -6.29 -29.15
CA THR A 5 35.89 -5.50 -28.48
C THR A 5 35.55 -5.23 -27.00
N SER A 6 36.35 -5.82 -26.18
CA SER A 6 36.60 -5.59 -24.76
C SER A 6 37.57 -4.43 -24.57
N MET A 7 37.39 -3.60 -23.54
CA MET A 7 38.52 -2.87 -22.87
C MET A 7 38.03 -2.43 -21.47
N LYS A 8 38.50 -3.11 -20.43
CA LYS A 8 39.70 -2.92 -19.61
C LYS A 8 39.62 -1.81 -18.57
N ARG A 9 39.73 -2.32 -17.35
CA ARG A 9 39.92 -1.68 -16.03
C ARG A 9 41.14 -0.73 -16.04
N LEU A 10 41.07 0.31 -15.19
CA LEU A 10 42.29 0.87 -14.57
C LEU A 10 41.98 1.20 -13.09
N ALA A 11 42.74 0.52 -12.25
CA ALA A 11 42.87 0.83 -10.82
C ALA A 11 44.10 1.72 -10.68
N THR A 12 44.07 2.71 -9.81
CA THR A 12 45.31 3.35 -9.33
C THR A 12 45.18 3.60 -7.83
N ALA A 13 46.04 2.91 -7.10
CA ALA A 13 46.32 3.12 -5.68
C ALA A 13 47.47 4.13 -5.57
N ALA A 14 47.43 4.99 -4.57
CA ALA A 14 48.64 5.66 -4.08
C ALA A 14 48.54 5.83 -2.57
N ALA A 15 49.47 5.22 -1.88
CA ALA A 15 49.76 5.31 -0.46
C ALA A 15 50.61 6.56 -0.16
N GLY A 16 50.43 7.13 1.02
CA GLY A 16 51.28 8.20 1.52
C GLY A 16 51.28 8.21 3.05
N MET A 17 52.28 7.55 3.60
CA MET A 17 52.60 7.41 5.02
C MET A 17 53.54 8.56 5.41
N MET A 18 53.26 9.31 6.46
CA MET A 18 54.30 10.04 7.19
C MET A 18 54.02 10.06 8.69
N LEU A 19 54.95 9.39 9.37
CA LEU A 19 55.19 9.27 10.80
C LEU A 19 56.07 10.43 11.22
N VAL A 20 55.75 11.17 12.27
CA VAL A 20 56.72 11.99 13.02
C VAL A 20 56.52 11.78 14.51
N LEU A 21 57.57 11.18 15.06
CA LEU A 21 57.82 10.96 16.49
C LEU A 21 58.69 12.12 17.00
N ALA A 22 58.38 12.72 18.13
CA ALA A 22 59.38 13.49 18.90
C ALA A 22 59.07 13.47 20.40
N LEU A 23 60.12 13.11 21.08
CA LEU A 23 60.35 12.71 22.45
C LEU A 23 60.31 13.87 23.47
N LEU A 24 60.00 13.47 24.74
CA LEU A 24 60.21 14.11 26.01
C LEU A 24 61.72 14.54 26.25
N PRO A 25 62.15 15.28 27.32
CA PRO A 25 61.78 15.09 28.73
C PRO A 25 61.90 16.34 29.67
N GLY A 26 61.43 16.21 30.92
CA GLY A 26 62.30 16.62 32.00
C GLY A 26 61.80 17.48 33.14
N CYS A 27 61.78 16.87 34.33
CA CYS A 27 62.16 17.30 35.67
C CYS A 27 61.30 18.25 36.54
N ALA A 28 60.64 17.69 37.51
CA ALA A 28 60.89 17.75 38.97
C ALA A 28 60.89 19.11 39.68
N GLY A 29 60.02 19.27 40.72
CA GLY A 29 60.04 20.33 41.73
C GLY A 29 58.94 20.19 42.78
N THR A 30 59.31 19.86 43.95
CA THR A 30 58.68 19.57 45.26
C THR A 30 57.76 20.67 45.83
N THR A 31 56.59 20.25 46.36
CA THR A 31 55.75 20.55 47.60
C THR A 31 56.06 21.78 48.47
N PRO A 32 55.17 22.20 49.47
CA PRO A 32 53.71 21.90 49.71
C PRO A 32 52.84 23.09 50.14
N ALA A 33 51.54 22.80 50.29
CA ALA A 33 50.55 23.36 51.25
C ALA A 33 49.96 24.74 51.04
N ALA A 34 48.66 24.78 50.83
CA ALA A 34 47.67 25.47 51.67
C ALA A 34 46.24 25.09 51.20
N ALA A 35 45.46 24.62 52.14
CA ALA A 35 44.05 24.33 51.96
C ALA A 35 43.25 25.63 51.81
N THR A 36 42.46 25.73 50.74
CA THR A 36 41.34 26.68 50.70
C THR A 36 40.13 25.96 50.11
N THR A 37 39.13 25.77 50.95
CA THR A 37 37.81 25.27 50.64
C THR A 37 37.16 26.22 49.63
N ALA A 38 37.02 25.76 48.40
CA ALA A 38 36.16 26.40 47.40
C ALA A 38 34.97 25.46 47.14
N ALA A 39 33.80 26.01 47.34
CA ALA A 39 32.52 25.37 47.13
C ALA A 39 32.42 24.80 45.71
N ALA A 40 32.12 23.53 45.61
CA ALA A 40 31.76 22.87 44.36
C ALA A 40 30.38 23.40 43.93
N THR A 41 30.38 24.35 43.02
CA THR A 41 29.19 24.61 42.20
C THR A 41 29.00 23.38 41.31
N GLY A 42 27.97 22.60 41.60
CA GLY A 42 27.56 21.49 40.79
C GLY A 42 27.22 21.96 39.38
N ALA A 43 28.05 21.60 38.43
CA ALA A 43 27.69 21.67 37.03
C ALA A 43 26.54 20.68 36.83
N ALA A 44 25.34 21.21 36.62
CA ALA A 44 24.21 20.42 36.15
C ALA A 44 24.63 19.80 34.80
N SER A 45 24.75 18.47 34.77
CA SER A 45 24.79 17.71 33.52
C SER A 45 23.59 18.10 32.70
N PRO A 46 23.73 18.37 31.42
CA PRO A 46 22.56 18.53 30.55
C PRO A 46 21.77 17.22 30.65
N SER A 47 20.54 17.30 31.16
CA SER A 47 19.55 16.26 31.05
C SER A 47 19.35 16.04 29.55
N GLY A 48 20.01 15.04 28.99
CA GLY A 48 19.70 14.56 27.65
C GLY A 48 18.23 14.15 27.64
N GLU A 49 17.45 14.80 26.82
CA GLU A 49 16.12 14.27 26.49
C GLU A 49 16.29 12.79 26.15
N PRO A 50 15.41 11.92 26.66
CA PRO A 50 15.46 10.52 26.30
C PRO A 50 15.35 10.42 24.78
N SER A 51 16.41 9.98 24.12
CA SER A 51 16.35 9.69 22.68
C SER A 51 15.31 8.58 22.52
N ILE A 52 14.16 8.92 21.95
CA ILE A 52 13.12 7.93 21.60
C ILE A 52 13.76 7.00 20.59
N VAL A 53 14.02 5.76 20.99
CA VAL A 53 14.49 4.74 20.04
C VAL A 53 13.32 4.40 19.13
N LYS A 54 13.41 4.82 17.88
CA LYS A 54 12.41 4.53 16.86
C LYS A 54 12.48 3.05 16.45
N THR A 55 11.32 2.44 16.30
CA THR A 55 11.18 1.09 15.74
C THR A 55 11.11 1.17 14.23
N THR A 56 11.84 0.33 13.53
CA THR A 56 11.70 0.19 12.08
C THR A 56 10.43 -0.61 11.77
N ILE A 57 9.55 -0.04 10.95
CA ILE A 57 8.32 -0.67 10.45
C ILE A 57 8.43 -0.83 8.93
N ARG A 58 8.51 -2.08 8.49
CA ARG A 58 8.64 -2.42 7.07
C ARG A 58 7.26 -2.57 6.46
N ILE A 59 6.96 -1.70 5.49
CA ILE A 59 5.64 -1.57 4.87
C ILE A 59 5.73 -1.99 3.41
N ALA A 60 4.85 -2.89 2.98
CA ALA A 60 4.65 -3.19 1.56
C ALA A 60 3.31 -2.66 1.09
N SER A 61 3.27 -2.00 -0.06
CA SER A 61 2.05 -1.45 -0.62
C SER A 61 1.93 -1.74 -2.12
N LEU A 62 0.71 -1.72 -2.64
CA LEU A 62 0.45 -1.86 -4.06
C LEU A 62 0.44 -0.50 -4.74
N LYS A 63 0.97 -0.46 -5.97
CA LYS A 63 0.93 0.74 -6.82
C LYS A 63 -0.53 1.14 -7.09
N GLY A 64 -0.93 2.29 -6.55
CA GLY A 64 -2.29 2.80 -6.67
C GLY A 64 -2.78 3.50 -5.40
N PRO A 65 -4.10 3.51 -5.13
CA PRO A 65 -4.70 4.24 -4.02
C PRO A 65 -4.13 3.88 -2.64
N THR A 66 -3.78 2.61 -2.41
CA THR A 66 -3.20 2.15 -1.16
C THR A 66 -1.88 2.88 -0.84
N THR A 67 -1.00 3.07 -1.86
CA THR A 67 0.25 3.82 -1.70
C THR A 67 0.01 5.33 -1.68
N MET A 68 -1.02 5.83 -2.38
CA MET A 68 -1.35 7.26 -2.34
C MET A 68 -1.69 7.74 -0.93
N GLY A 69 -2.32 6.88 -0.11
CA GLY A 69 -2.58 7.18 1.30
C GLY A 69 -1.34 7.22 2.20
N LEU A 70 -0.19 6.65 1.76
CA LEU A 70 1.07 6.62 2.49
C LEU A 70 1.99 7.82 2.22
N VAL A 71 1.78 8.59 1.15
CA VAL A 71 2.81 9.52 0.64
C VAL A 71 3.24 10.59 1.63
N LYS A 72 2.35 11.06 2.49
CA LYS A 72 2.71 12.04 3.52
C LYS A 72 3.51 11.36 4.64
N LEU A 73 3.11 10.16 5.07
CA LEU A 73 3.84 9.38 6.08
C LEU A 73 5.27 9.10 5.63
N THR A 74 5.46 8.65 4.38
CA THR A 74 6.80 8.38 3.85
C THR A 74 7.62 9.64 3.68
N SER A 75 7.03 10.73 3.16
CA SER A 75 7.69 12.03 3.04
C SER A 75 8.13 12.59 4.41
N ASP A 76 7.30 12.44 5.45
CA ASP A 76 7.67 12.87 6.80
C ASP A 76 8.76 11.99 7.41
N ALA A 77 8.74 10.69 7.14
CA ALA A 77 9.79 9.76 7.58
C ALA A 77 11.14 10.11 6.95
N ASP A 78 11.17 10.36 5.63
CA ASP A 78 12.37 10.77 4.90
C ASP A 78 12.94 12.11 5.41
N ALA A 79 12.06 13.01 5.87
CA ALA A 79 12.43 14.27 6.52
C ALA A 79 12.82 14.10 8.02
N GLY A 80 12.82 12.87 8.56
CA GLY A 80 13.10 12.58 9.97
C GLY A 80 11.97 12.94 10.94
N GLN A 81 10.79 13.29 10.44
CA GLN A 81 9.63 13.77 11.21
C GLN A 81 8.65 12.64 11.60
N GLY A 82 8.81 11.43 11.07
CA GLY A 82 7.99 10.27 11.46
C GLY A 82 8.18 9.91 12.93
N LYS A 83 7.12 9.44 13.61
CA LYS A 83 7.22 8.95 14.99
C LYS A 83 8.07 7.70 15.07
N GLN A 84 8.03 6.86 14.05
CA GLN A 84 8.81 5.65 13.91
C GLN A 84 9.67 5.73 12.64
N ASP A 85 10.51 4.71 12.38
CA ASP A 85 11.30 4.57 11.16
C ASP A 85 10.49 3.75 10.14
N TYR A 86 9.87 4.43 9.17
CA TYR A 86 9.00 3.79 8.18
C TYR A 86 9.75 3.49 6.90
N GLN A 87 9.82 2.21 6.53
CA GLN A 87 10.44 1.72 5.30
C GLN A 87 9.36 1.15 4.38
N ALA A 88 8.87 1.98 3.46
CA ALA A 88 7.81 1.59 2.54
C ALA A 88 8.38 1.17 1.18
N THR A 89 7.92 0.01 0.68
CA THR A 89 8.23 -0.48 -0.66
C THR A 89 6.94 -0.69 -1.44
N MET A 90 6.91 -0.18 -2.67
CA MET A 90 5.76 -0.30 -3.56
C MET A 90 5.98 -1.43 -4.56
N TYR A 91 4.94 -2.26 -4.75
CA TYR A 91 4.94 -3.43 -5.63
C TYR A 91 3.85 -3.33 -6.70
N GLY A 92 4.02 -4.08 -7.80
CA GLY A 92 3.03 -4.15 -8.88
C GLY A 92 1.86 -5.08 -8.57
N THR A 93 2.15 -6.20 -7.88
CA THR A 93 1.17 -7.27 -7.62
C THR A 93 1.20 -7.76 -6.18
N PRO A 94 0.08 -8.30 -5.65
CA PRO A 94 0.06 -8.91 -4.32
C PRO A 94 0.99 -10.13 -4.19
N ASP A 95 1.24 -10.85 -5.27
CA ASP A 95 2.09 -12.05 -5.28
C ASP A 95 3.54 -11.74 -4.90
N GLU A 96 3.99 -10.51 -5.10
CA GLU A 96 5.31 -10.04 -4.66
C GLU A 96 5.36 -9.76 -3.15
N ILE A 97 4.23 -9.36 -2.56
CA ILE A 97 4.11 -8.96 -1.14
C ILE A 97 3.89 -10.16 -0.22
N VAL A 98 2.96 -11.06 -0.61
CA VAL A 98 2.51 -12.15 0.25
C VAL A 98 3.65 -13.03 0.77
N PRO A 99 4.62 -13.48 -0.04
CA PRO A 99 5.75 -14.28 0.45
C PRO A 99 6.61 -13.55 1.49
N GLN A 100 6.78 -12.21 1.36
CA GLN A 100 7.57 -11.40 2.27
C GLN A 100 6.86 -11.20 3.61
N LEU A 101 5.54 -10.97 3.57
CA LEU A 101 4.71 -10.89 4.77
C LEU A 101 4.76 -12.23 5.55
N MET A 102 4.65 -13.35 4.85
CA MET A 102 4.72 -14.69 5.46
C MET A 102 6.07 -15.03 6.07
N LYS A 103 7.17 -14.58 5.46
CA LYS A 103 8.54 -14.76 6.00
C LYS A 103 8.86 -13.82 7.15
N GLY A 104 8.10 -12.73 7.31
CA GLY A 104 8.39 -11.68 8.27
C GLY A 104 9.41 -10.65 7.78
N ASP A 105 9.65 -10.58 6.48
CA ASP A 105 10.47 -9.54 5.85
C ASP A 105 9.70 -8.20 5.78
N VAL A 106 8.36 -8.26 5.87
CA VAL A 106 7.41 -7.14 5.92
C VAL A 106 6.57 -7.26 7.18
N ASP A 107 6.31 -6.16 7.87
CA ASP A 107 5.52 -6.10 9.10
C ASP A 107 4.07 -5.69 8.82
N VAL A 108 3.88 -4.73 7.91
CA VAL A 108 2.59 -4.19 7.49
C VAL A 108 2.46 -4.30 5.97
N ALA A 109 1.32 -4.78 5.49
CA ALA A 109 1.04 -4.88 4.06
C ALA A 109 -0.31 -4.24 3.71
N LEU A 110 -0.36 -3.47 2.63
CA LEU A 110 -1.58 -2.88 2.09
C LEU A 110 -2.06 -3.76 0.94
N LEU A 111 -3.09 -4.56 1.18
CA LEU A 111 -3.52 -5.66 0.31
C LEU A 111 -5.00 -5.54 -0.08
N PRO A 112 -5.44 -6.25 -1.16
CA PRO A 112 -6.85 -6.43 -1.46
C PRO A 112 -7.61 -7.07 -0.29
N ALA A 113 -8.80 -6.56 -0.01
CA ALA A 113 -9.59 -6.94 1.16
C ALA A 113 -9.94 -8.44 1.19
N ASN A 114 -10.33 -9.02 0.06
CA ASN A 114 -10.62 -10.45 -0.04
C ASN A 114 -9.38 -11.32 0.17
N LEU A 115 -8.23 -10.88 -0.35
CA LEU A 115 -6.97 -11.60 -0.19
C LEU A 115 -6.51 -11.66 1.27
N ALA A 116 -6.80 -10.63 2.08
CA ALA A 116 -6.56 -10.68 3.52
C ALA A 116 -7.34 -11.83 4.17
N GLY A 117 -8.60 -12.06 3.78
CA GLY A 117 -9.40 -13.22 4.23
C GLY A 117 -8.80 -14.56 3.79
N VAL A 118 -8.37 -14.65 2.52
CA VAL A 118 -7.69 -15.86 1.99
C VAL A 118 -6.42 -16.16 2.78
N LEU A 119 -5.60 -15.13 3.05
CA LEU A 119 -4.35 -15.28 3.81
C LEU A 119 -4.61 -15.69 5.26
N TYR A 120 -5.58 -15.06 5.93
CA TYR A 120 -5.96 -15.43 7.27
C TYR A 120 -6.32 -16.92 7.36
N ASN A 121 -7.18 -17.41 6.47
CA ASN A 121 -7.58 -18.82 6.44
C ASN A 121 -6.40 -19.75 6.14
N LYS A 122 -5.53 -19.38 5.21
CA LYS A 122 -4.34 -20.15 4.85
C LYS A 122 -3.32 -20.23 6.00
N LEU A 123 -3.22 -19.18 6.82
CA LEU A 123 -2.26 -19.07 7.92
C LEU A 123 -2.84 -19.56 9.25
N LYS A 124 -4.11 -19.90 9.29
CA LYS A 124 -4.79 -20.38 10.50
C LYS A 124 -4.08 -21.61 11.06
N GLY A 125 -3.69 -21.57 12.32
CA GLY A 125 -2.95 -22.65 12.99
C GLY A 125 -1.44 -22.67 12.71
N THR A 126 -0.91 -21.78 11.87
CA THR A 126 0.55 -21.65 11.65
C THR A 126 1.14 -20.68 12.68
N ALA A 127 1.91 -21.19 13.63
CA ALA A 127 2.49 -20.38 14.69
C ALA A 127 3.37 -19.26 14.12
N GLY A 128 3.20 -18.02 14.64
CA GLY A 128 4.00 -16.85 14.33
C GLY A 128 3.72 -16.20 12.98
N SER A 129 2.82 -16.76 12.16
CA SER A 129 2.48 -16.22 10.84
C SER A 129 1.08 -15.59 10.77
N GLN A 130 0.37 -15.50 11.89
CA GLN A 130 -0.97 -14.93 11.94
C GLN A 130 -0.96 -13.45 11.59
N ILE A 131 -2.02 -13.03 10.91
CA ILE A 131 -2.24 -11.65 10.49
C ILE A 131 -3.55 -11.11 11.07
N GLU A 132 -3.61 -9.79 11.18
CA GLU A 132 -4.80 -9.05 11.53
C GLU A 132 -5.02 -7.92 10.54
N VAL A 133 -6.26 -7.51 10.36
CA VAL A 133 -6.61 -6.31 9.59
C VAL A 133 -6.84 -5.15 10.55
N ALA A 134 -6.07 -4.08 10.39
CA ALA A 134 -6.09 -2.94 11.30
C ALA A 134 -6.92 -1.76 10.79
N ALA A 135 -7.06 -1.62 9.46
CA ALA A 135 -7.91 -0.58 8.88
C ALA A 135 -8.34 -0.94 7.45
N ILE A 136 -9.48 -0.39 7.02
CA ILE A 136 -9.81 -0.26 5.60
C ILE A 136 -9.11 1.01 5.11
N ASN A 137 -8.38 0.90 4.00
CA ASN A 137 -7.65 2.02 3.41
C ASN A 137 -8.19 2.47 2.05
N THR A 138 -9.00 1.66 1.39
CA THR A 138 -9.59 1.99 0.10
C THR A 138 -10.96 1.33 -0.05
N LEU A 139 -11.95 2.12 -0.34
CA LEU A 139 -13.27 1.64 -0.72
C LEU A 139 -13.33 1.35 -2.23
N GLY A 140 -14.54 1.23 -2.79
CA GLY A 140 -14.73 0.94 -4.21
C GLY A 140 -14.17 2.03 -5.12
N MET A 141 -13.32 1.63 -6.09
CA MET A 141 -12.66 2.55 -7.03
C MET A 141 -12.47 1.91 -8.42
N LEU A 142 -13.24 0.83 -8.70
CA LEU A 142 -13.20 0.10 -9.97
C LEU A 142 -14.25 0.65 -10.93
N GLU A 143 -13.86 0.82 -12.19
CA GLU A 143 -14.74 1.31 -13.25
C GLU A 143 -14.70 0.39 -14.47
N VAL A 144 -15.84 0.19 -15.11
CA VAL A 144 -15.92 -0.37 -16.47
C VAL A 144 -15.71 0.76 -17.46
N LEU A 145 -14.68 0.65 -18.25
CA LEU A 145 -14.34 1.60 -19.32
C LEU A 145 -14.65 0.98 -20.68
N GLU A 146 -15.01 1.84 -21.62
CA GLU A 146 -15.31 1.44 -22.98
C GLU A 146 -14.71 2.42 -23.97
N SER A 147 -14.07 1.87 -25.03
CA SER A 147 -13.69 2.61 -26.24
C SER A 147 -14.84 2.54 -27.25
N GLY A 148 -16.00 3.04 -26.86
CA GLY A 148 -17.28 2.94 -27.60
C GLY A 148 -18.44 3.48 -26.78
N ASP A 149 -19.67 3.08 -27.13
CA ASP A 149 -20.90 3.52 -26.47
C ASP A 149 -21.97 2.42 -26.41
N THR A 150 -21.57 1.16 -26.17
CA THR A 150 -22.49 0.00 -26.20
C THR A 150 -22.90 -0.46 -24.80
N VAL A 151 -22.12 -0.15 -23.76
CA VAL A 151 -22.36 -0.58 -22.37
C VAL A 151 -23.06 0.55 -21.60
N LYS A 152 -24.28 0.31 -21.12
CA LYS A 152 -25.07 1.21 -20.27
C LYS A 152 -25.43 0.56 -18.95
N THR A 153 -25.49 -0.78 -18.92
CA THR A 153 -25.81 -1.61 -17.76
C THR A 153 -24.88 -2.81 -17.70
N ILE A 154 -24.84 -3.50 -16.56
CA ILE A 154 -24.09 -4.78 -16.44
C ILE A 154 -24.60 -5.82 -17.46
N ALA A 155 -25.91 -5.84 -17.74
CA ALA A 155 -26.48 -6.78 -18.70
C ALA A 155 -25.94 -6.62 -20.14
N ASP A 156 -25.51 -5.41 -20.52
CA ASP A 156 -24.92 -5.15 -21.85
C ASP A 156 -23.54 -5.78 -22.04
N LEU A 157 -22.95 -6.32 -20.98
CA LEU A 157 -21.69 -7.05 -21.04
C LEU A 157 -21.86 -8.47 -21.63
N LYS A 158 -23.09 -8.95 -21.82
CA LYS A 158 -23.34 -10.28 -22.41
C LYS A 158 -22.69 -10.44 -23.78
N GLY A 159 -21.95 -11.52 -23.95
CA GLY A 159 -21.21 -11.84 -25.18
C GLY A 159 -19.97 -10.97 -25.42
N LYS A 160 -19.58 -10.13 -24.47
CA LYS A 160 -18.42 -9.24 -24.60
C LYS A 160 -17.15 -9.85 -24.03
N THR A 161 -16.01 -9.40 -24.57
CA THR A 161 -14.70 -9.60 -23.94
C THR A 161 -14.39 -8.41 -23.03
N ILE A 162 -14.05 -8.69 -21.80
CA ILE A 162 -13.74 -7.69 -20.74
C ILE A 162 -12.28 -7.89 -20.34
N TYR A 163 -11.47 -6.87 -20.52
CA TYR A 163 -10.07 -6.88 -20.08
C TYR A 163 -10.00 -6.44 -18.60
N SER A 164 -9.32 -7.18 -17.74
CA SER A 164 -9.22 -6.87 -16.31
C SER A 164 -7.85 -7.20 -15.75
N THR A 165 -7.62 -6.84 -14.50
CA THR A 165 -6.48 -7.28 -13.68
C THR A 165 -6.98 -7.92 -12.40
N GLY A 166 -6.08 -8.46 -11.59
CA GLY A 166 -6.41 -8.93 -10.25
C GLY A 166 -7.19 -10.24 -10.24
N LYS A 167 -6.77 -11.21 -11.06
CA LYS A 167 -7.28 -12.57 -10.97
C LYS A 167 -7.06 -13.12 -9.56
N GLY A 168 -8.10 -13.71 -8.93
CA GLY A 168 -8.06 -14.16 -7.54
C GLY A 168 -8.17 -13.03 -6.51
N ALA A 169 -8.40 -11.78 -6.94
CA ALA A 169 -8.53 -10.62 -6.08
C ALA A 169 -9.86 -9.88 -6.29
N SER A 170 -10.07 -8.79 -5.53
CA SER A 170 -11.33 -8.03 -5.54
C SER A 170 -11.88 -7.68 -6.93
N PRO A 171 -11.06 -7.30 -7.94
CA PRO A 171 -11.61 -6.98 -9.25
C PRO A 171 -12.38 -8.13 -9.91
N GLU A 172 -11.85 -9.35 -9.86
CA GLU A 172 -12.53 -10.55 -10.41
C GLU A 172 -13.82 -10.82 -9.65
N TYR A 173 -13.74 -11.01 -8.33
CA TYR A 173 -14.89 -11.43 -7.54
C TYR A 173 -16.02 -10.40 -7.49
N VAL A 174 -15.69 -9.11 -7.52
CA VAL A 174 -16.69 -8.03 -7.60
C VAL A 174 -17.38 -8.06 -8.96
N LEU A 175 -16.64 -8.20 -10.06
CA LEU A 175 -17.21 -8.29 -11.40
C LEU A 175 -18.12 -9.52 -11.52
N ASP A 176 -17.65 -10.68 -11.10
CA ASP A 176 -18.42 -11.94 -11.14
C ASP A 176 -19.70 -11.88 -10.32
N TYR A 177 -19.62 -11.27 -9.13
CA TYR A 177 -20.79 -11.04 -8.30
C TYR A 177 -21.82 -10.16 -9.02
N LEU A 178 -21.38 -9.02 -9.57
CA LEU A 178 -22.27 -8.09 -10.26
C LEU A 178 -22.87 -8.70 -11.54
N LEU A 179 -22.12 -9.51 -12.28
CA LEU A 179 -22.63 -10.27 -13.42
C LEU A 179 -23.76 -11.22 -12.98
N LYS A 180 -23.51 -12.04 -11.95
CA LYS A 180 -24.51 -12.98 -11.40
C LYS A 180 -25.77 -12.27 -10.91
N GLN A 181 -25.64 -11.13 -10.20
CA GLN A 181 -26.77 -10.34 -9.73
C GLN A 181 -27.61 -9.73 -10.86
N ASN A 182 -27.04 -9.60 -12.05
CA ASN A 182 -27.72 -9.11 -13.24
C ASN A 182 -28.10 -10.24 -14.22
N GLY A 183 -28.10 -11.50 -13.77
CA GLY A 183 -28.55 -12.67 -14.52
C GLY A 183 -27.58 -13.15 -15.59
N LEU A 184 -26.30 -12.81 -15.48
CA LEU A 184 -25.22 -13.30 -16.34
C LEU A 184 -24.35 -14.31 -15.61
N ASP A 185 -24.00 -15.40 -16.31
CA ASP A 185 -23.01 -16.36 -15.84
C ASP A 185 -21.61 -15.88 -16.26
N PRO A 186 -20.72 -15.57 -15.29
CA PRO A 186 -19.35 -15.11 -15.60
C PRO A 186 -18.54 -16.11 -16.44
N ALA A 187 -18.88 -17.42 -16.36
CA ALA A 187 -18.13 -18.46 -17.08
C ALA A 187 -18.57 -18.63 -18.54
N THR A 188 -19.80 -18.27 -18.87
CA THR A 188 -20.40 -18.58 -20.19
C THR A 188 -20.94 -17.36 -20.94
N ASP A 189 -21.40 -16.35 -20.23
CA ASP A 189 -22.03 -15.17 -20.84
C ASP A 189 -21.04 -14.04 -21.15
N VAL A 190 -19.82 -14.06 -20.62
CA VAL A 190 -18.75 -13.10 -20.90
C VAL A 190 -17.42 -13.81 -21.08
N THR A 191 -16.44 -13.12 -21.65
CA THR A 191 -15.04 -13.58 -21.66
C THR A 191 -14.21 -12.58 -20.88
N VAL A 192 -13.64 -12.97 -19.73
CA VAL A 192 -12.74 -12.08 -18.99
C VAL A 192 -11.29 -12.44 -19.29
N GLU A 193 -10.56 -11.50 -19.89
CA GLU A 193 -9.13 -11.62 -20.16
C GLU A 193 -8.33 -10.86 -19.10
N PHE A 194 -7.61 -11.60 -18.25
CA PHE A 194 -6.75 -11.00 -17.23
C PHE A 194 -5.39 -10.63 -17.77
N LYS A 195 -4.97 -9.39 -17.49
CA LYS A 195 -3.61 -8.88 -17.70
C LYS A 195 -2.86 -8.80 -16.39
N SER A 196 -1.54 -8.80 -16.46
CA SER A 196 -0.69 -8.75 -15.27
C SER A 196 -0.82 -7.42 -14.53
N GLU A 197 -0.90 -6.30 -15.29
CA GLU A 197 -0.98 -4.96 -14.73
C GLU A 197 -2.07 -4.09 -15.37
N ALA A 198 -2.54 -3.10 -14.61
CA ALA A 198 -3.55 -2.14 -15.08
C ALA A 198 -3.09 -1.30 -16.29
N THR A 199 -1.79 -1.08 -16.44
CA THR A 199 -1.18 -0.41 -17.60
C THR A 199 -1.38 -1.18 -18.90
N GLU A 200 -1.40 -2.52 -18.86
CA GLU A 200 -1.66 -3.37 -20.03
C GLU A 200 -3.12 -3.29 -20.46
N VAL A 201 -4.05 -3.32 -19.48
CA VAL A 201 -5.49 -3.11 -19.78
C VAL A 201 -5.71 -1.72 -20.38
N ALA A 202 -5.08 -0.69 -19.82
CA ALA A 202 -5.16 0.67 -20.34
C ALA A 202 -4.63 0.76 -21.78
N ALA A 203 -3.54 0.05 -22.11
CA ALA A 203 -2.99 0.01 -23.47
C ALA A 203 -3.95 -0.66 -24.47
N VAL A 204 -4.60 -1.77 -24.07
CA VAL A 204 -5.63 -2.42 -24.92
C VAL A 204 -6.79 -1.47 -25.18
N LEU A 205 -7.33 -0.82 -24.15
CA LEU A 205 -8.44 0.13 -24.30
C LEU A 205 -8.08 1.30 -25.20
N ALA A 206 -6.84 1.82 -25.12
CA ALA A 206 -6.38 2.93 -25.94
C ALA A 206 -6.18 2.57 -27.42
N SER A 207 -5.86 1.30 -27.71
CA SER A 207 -5.47 0.85 -29.06
C SER A 207 -6.57 0.08 -29.82
N THR A 208 -7.60 -0.40 -29.12
CA THR A 208 -8.61 -1.30 -29.70
C THR A 208 -9.99 -0.65 -29.66
N PRO A 209 -10.54 -0.21 -30.79
CA PRO A 209 -11.90 0.32 -30.86
C PRO A 209 -12.93 -0.70 -30.36
N GLY A 210 -13.86 -0.25 -29.53
CA GLY A 210 -14.90 -1.11 -28.94
C GLY A 210 -14.42 -1.98 -27.78
N ALA A 211 -13.15 -1.89 -27.36
CA ALA A 211 -12.66 -2.62 -26.19
C ALA A 211 -13.35 -2.17 -24.91
N ILE A 212 -13.60 -3.15 -24.05
CA ILE A 212 -14.19 -2.96 -22.72
C ILE A 212 -13.20 -3.49 -21.68
N GLY A 213 -13.01 -2.73 -20.60
CA GLY A 213 -12.12 -3.19 -19.53
C GLY A 213 -12.51 -2.66 -18.15
N VAL A 214 -12.13 -3.41 -17.14
CA VAL A 214 -12.24 -3.00 -15.73
C VAL A 214 -10.88 -2.47 -15.28
N LEU A 215 -10.86 -1.22 -14.84
CA LEU A 215 -9.66 -0.57 -14.31
C LEU A 215 -9.92 0.06 -12.95
N PRO A 216 -8.91 0.03 -12.06
CA PRO A 216 -8.93 0.82 -10.84
C PRO A 216 -8.50 2.27 -11.10
N GLN A 217 -8.91 3.18 -10.22
CA GLN A 217 -8.20 4.46 -10.08
C GLN A 217 -6.78 4.20 -9.51
N PRO A 218 -5.80 5.03 -9.83
CA PRO A 218 -5.81 6.23 -10.71
C PRO A 218 -5.67 5.94 -12.22
N TYR A 219 -5.58 4.65 -12.62
CA TYR A 219 -5.34 4.27 -14.03
C TYR A 219 -6.46 4.73 -14.96
N VAL A 220 -7.70 4.78 -14.47
CA VAL A 220 -8.84 5.38 -15.18
C VAL A 220 -8.53 6.83 -15.55
N THR A 221 -8.14 7.65 -14.57
CA THR A 221 -7.80 9.06 -14.78
C THR A 221 -6.61 9.21 -15.71
N VAL A 222 -5.54 8.41 -15.55
CA VAL A 222 -4.37 8.42 -16.44
C VAL A 222 -4.77 8.10 -17.88
N LEU A 223 -5.61 7.08 -18.10
CA LEU A 223 -6.05 6.66 -19.40
C LEU A 223 -6.91 7.72 -20.07
N LYS A 224 -7.91 8.25 -19.37
CA LYS A 224 -8.82 9.28 -19.91
C LYS A 224 -8.09 10.58 -20.24
N ALA A 225 -7.05 10.95 -19.48
CA ALA A 225 -6.22 12.10 -19.80
C ALA A 225 -5.44 11.95 -21.12
N LYS A 226 -5.06 10.72 -21.49
CA LYS A 226 -4.34 10.40 -22.73
C LYS A 226 -5.26 10.07 -23.91
N SER A 227 -6.43 9.53 -23.62
CA SER A 227 -7.39 9.02 -24.61
C SER A 227 -8.80 9.50 -24.25
N PRO A 228 -9.17 10.76 -24.58
CA PRO A 228 -10.47 11.35 -24.21
C PRO A 228 -11.69 10.64 -24.79
N ALA A 229 -11.51 9.83 -25.81
CA ALA A 229 -12.58 9.01 -26.40
C ALA A 229 -13.00 7.82 -25.51
N ILE A 230 -12.17 7.43 -24.56
CA ILE A 230 -12.49 6.38 -23.58
C ILE A 230 -13.45 6.98 -22.54
N ARG A 231 -14.58 6.34 -22.35
CA ARG A 231 -15.57 6.73 -21.35
C ARG A 231 -15.63 5.74 -20.18
N THR A 232 -16.04 6.22 -19.04
CA THR A 232 -16.53 5.38 -17.95
C THR A 232 -17.94 4.95 -18.33
N ALA A 233 -18.14 3.66 -18.56
CA ALA A 233 -19.43 3.08 -18.85
C ALA A 233 -20.23 2.86 -17.56
N LEU A 234 -19.59 2.25 -16.55
CA LEU A 234 -20.18 1.94 -15.25
C LEU A 234 -19.15 2.15 -14.14
N THR A 235 -19.63 2.57 -12.97
CA THR A 235 -18.86 2.57 -11.72
C THR A 235 -19.27 1.34 -10.92
N LEU A 236 -18.34 0.41 -10.65
CA LEU A 236 -18.70 -0.83 -9.95
C LEU A 236 -19.20 -0.57 -8.53
N THR A 237 -18.81 0.54 -7.91
CA THR A 237 -19.35 0.99 -6.61
C THR A 237 -20.83 1.29 -6.67
N ASP A 238 -21.30 2.00 -7.72
CA ASP A 238 -22.71 2.30 -7.89
C ASP A 238 -23.51 1.04 -8.24
N GLU A 239 -22.94 0.16 -9.08
CA GLU A 239 -23.58 -1.12 -9.40
C GLU A 239 -23.69 -2.03 -8.17
N TRP A 240 -22.64 -2.04 -7.31
CA TRP A 240 -22.67 -2.76 -6.03
C TRP A 240 -23.80 -2.25 -5.10
N ALA A 241 -23.94 -0.93 -4.97
CA ALA A 241 -24.97 -0.32 -4.13
C ALA A 241 -26.41 -0.63 -4.61
N LYS A 242 -26.60 -0.93 -5.90
CA LYS A 242 -27.91 -1.33 -6.45
C LYS A 242 -28.34 -2.73 -6.02
N VAL A 243 -27.37 -3.63 -5.79
CA VAL A 243 -27.63 -5.06 -5.53
C VAL A 243 -27.31 -5.49 -4.09
N THR A 244 -26.69 -4.62 -3.29
CA THR A 244 -26.39 -4.85 -1.87
C THR A 244 -26.94 -3.67 -1.03
N LYS A 245 -27.74 -3.97 0.02
CA LYS A 245 -28.34 -2.91 0.85
C LYS A 245 -27.45 -2.49 2.01
N ASP A 246 -26.72 -3.44 2.59
CA ASP A 246 -26.01 -3.26 3.86
C ASP A 246 -24.49 -3.58 3.73
N SER A 247 -23.94 -3.48 2.52
CA SER A 247 -22.54 -3.74 2.26
C SER A 247 -21.92 -2.66 1.38
N GLN A 248 -20.75 -2.19 1.78
CA GLN A 248 -19.91 -1.33 0.96
C GLN A 248 -18.85 -2.16 0.24
N MET A 249 -18.49 -1.75 -0.98
CA MET A 249 -17.38 -2.37 -1.70
C MET A 249 -16.06 -1.94 -1.08
N VAL A 250 -15.32 -2.89 -0.49
CA VAL A 250 -14.01 -2.67 0.13
C VAL A 250 -12.93 -3.26 -0.77
N THR A 251 -12.03 -2.43 -1.28
CA THR A 251 -10.98 -2.91 -2.19
C THR A 251 -9.64 -3.08 -1.52
N GLY A 252 -9.30 -2.29 -0.50
CA GLY A 252 -8.01 -2.34 0.16
C GLY A 252 -8.08 -2.26 1.68
N VAL A 253 -7.16 -2.98 2.33
CA VAL A 253 -7.02 -3.04 3.79
C VAL A 253 -5.56 -2.97 4.22
N VAL A 254 -5.34 -2.55 5.47
CA VAL A 254 -4.06 -2.59 6.17
C VAL A 254 -3.98 -3.91 6.92
N VAL A 255 -3.10 -4.79 6.48
CA VAL A 255 -2.80 -6.08 7.13
C VAL A 255 -1.52 -5.92 7.94
N VAL A 256 -1.50 -6.44 9.16
CA VAL A 256 -0.34 -6.47 10.03
C VAL A 256 -0.05 -7.89 10.52
N ARG A 257 1.20 -8.22 10.72
CA ARG A 257 1.59 -9.46 11.38
C ARG A 257 1.33 -9.35 12.88
N ARG A 258 0.58 -10.30 13.46
CA ARG A 258 0.28 -10.32 14.90
C ARG A 258 1.55 -10.31 15.75
N ALA A 259 2.56 -11.09 15.39
CA ALA A 259 3.83 -11.12 16.10
C ALA A 259 4.55 -9.76 16.13
N PHE A 260 4.37 -8.91 15.13
CA PHE A 260 4.91 -7.56 15.13
C PHE A 260 4.15 -6.67 16.13
N VAL A 261 2.83 -6.73 16.14
CA VAL A 261 1.97 -5.97 17.08
C VAL A 261 2.28 -6.36 18.53
N GLU A 262 2.37 -7.65 18.81
CA GLU A 262 2.68 -8.17 20.15
C GLU A 262 4.06 -7.71 20.66
N ALA A 263 5.06 -7.69 19.77
CA ALA A 263 6.42 -7.25 20.11
C ALA A 263 6.56 -5.73 20.19
N ASN A 264 5.76 -4.95 19.44
CA ASN A 264 5.92 -3.51 19.26
C ASN A 264 4.58 -2.74 19.33
N PRO A 265 3.75 -2.92 20.37
CA PRO A 265 2.39 -2.37 20.38
C PRO A 265 2.35 -0.84 20.30
N ALA A 266 3.26 -0.14 20.97
CA ALA A 266 3.34 1.32 20.92
C ALA A 266 3.75 1.83 19.52
N ALA A 267 4.73 1.18 18.89
CA ALA A 267 5.17 1.56 17.54
C ALA A 267 4.07 1.33 16.50
N PHE A 268 3.27 0.26 16.65
CA PHE A 268 2.14 0.02 15.76
C PHE A 268 1.01 1.04 15.97
N THR A 269 0.75 1.44 17.21
CA THR A 269 -0.19 2.54 17.51
C THR A 269 0.25 3.86 16.85
N ASP A 270 1.54 4.18 16.92
CA ASP A 270 2.10 5.36 16.26
C ASP A 270 1.96 5.27 14.73
N PHE A 271 2.22 4.10 14.13
CA PHE A 271 2.02 3.87 12.70
C PHE A 271 0.56 4.12 12.29
N LEU A 272 -0.40 3.57 13.00
CA LEU A 272 -1.82 3.77 12.68
C LEU A 272 -2.21 5.25 12.77
N ALA A 273 -1.72 5.98 13.77
CA ALA A 273 -1.97 7.41 13.91
C ALA A 273 -1.35 8.22 12.76
N ASP A 274 -0.09 7.96 12.40
CA ASP A 274 0.62 8.63 11.32
C ASP A 274 0.02 8.27 9.95
N TYR A 275 -0.39 7.01 9.75
CA TYR A 275 -1.07 6.59 8.52
C TYR A 275 -2.45 7.23 8.36
N LYS A 276 -3.23 7.30 9.43
CA LYS A 276 -4.51 8.03 9.47
C LYS A 276 -4.32 9.50 9.07
N ALA A 277 -3.33 10.15 9.67
CA ALA A 277 -3.01 11.55 9.35
C ALA A 277 -2.57 11.72 7.88
N SER A 278 -1.76 10.79 7.34
CA SER A 278 -1.32 10.78 5.95
C SER A 278 -2.51 10.61 4.98
N THR A 279 -3.41 9.69 5.28
CA THR A 279 -4.64 9.47 4.49
C THR A 279 -5.54 10.70 4.50
N GLN A 280 -5.75 11.31 5.67
CA GLN A 280 -6.52 12.56 5.80
C GLN A 280 -5.88 13.71 5.05
N PHE A 281 -4.55 13.86 5.12
CA PHE A 281 -3.82 14.87 4.36
C PHE A 281 -4.04 14.69 2.86
N THR A 282 -3.91 13.47 2.34
CA THR A 282 -4.10 13.18 0.91
C THR A 282 -5.48 13.61 0.41
N ASN A 283 -6.53 13.30 1.17
CA ASN A 283 -7.89 13.65 0.80
C ASN A 283 -8.21 15.15 1.00
N ALA A 284 -7.75 15.75 2.09
CA ALA A 284 -8.07 17.14 2.43
C ALA A 284 -7.23 18.17 1.65
N LYS A 285 -6.05 17.78 1.19
CA LYS A 285 -5.08 18.66 0.53
C LYS A 285 -4.54 18.08 -0.78
N PRO A 286 -5.41 17.74 -1.75
CA PRO A 286 -5.00 17.04 -2.97
C PRO A 286 -3.90 17.77 -3.74
N ALA A 287 -3.94 19.09 -3.84
CA ALA A 287 -2.89 19.89 -4.49
C ALA A 287 -1.51 19.77 -3.82
N GLN A 288 -1.46 19.49 -2.50
CA GLN A 288 -0.20 19.28 -1.77
C GLN A 288 0.24 17.82 -1.79
N ALA A 289 -0.70 16.89 -1.81
CA ALA A 289 -0.41 15.45 -1.92
C ALA A 289 0.03 15.03 -3.33
N ALA A 290 -0.50 15.68 -4.36
CA ALA A 290 -0.26 15.34 -5.75
C ALA A 290 1.23 15.33 -6.17
N PRO A 291 2.07 16.32 -5.80
CA PRO A 291 3.51 16.23 -6.04
C PRO A 291 4.17 15.00 -5.42
N LEU A 292 3.83 14.66 -4.16
CA LEU A 292 4.36 13.50 -3.46
C LEU A 292 3.98 12.18 -4.15
N ILE A 293 2.74 12.10 -4.64
CA ILE A 293 2.23 10.94 -5.37
C ILE A 293 2.96 10.75 -6.71
N ALA A 294 3.25 11.85 -7.41
CA ALA A 294 4.00 11.82 -8.66
C ALA A 294 5.47 11.47 -8.43
N GLU A 295 6.11 12.03 -7.40
CA GLU A 295 7.48 11.74 -6.99
C GLU A 295 7.65 10.27 -6.59
N ALA A 296 6.67 9.69 -5.89
CA ALA A 296 6.62 8.26 -5.58
C ALA A 296 6.42 7.37 -6.83
N GLY A 297 6.22 7.93 -8.02
CA GLY A 297 6.07 7.17 -9.27
C GLY A 297 4.75 6.42 -9.40
N ILE A 298 3.73 6.78 -8.62
CA ILE A 298 2.41 6.13 -8.66
C ILE A 298 1.69 6.52 -9.95
N VAL A 299 1.73 7.80 -10.31
CA VAL A 299 1.18 8.36 -11.55
C VAL A 299 2.20 9.27 -12.24
N PRO A 300 2.01 9.58 -13.55
CA PRO A 300 3.05 10.27 -14.34
C PRO A 300 3.24 11.77 -14.00
N SER A 301 2.29 12.41 -13.34
CA SER A 301 2.39 13.85 -13.00
C SER A 301 1.50 14.23 -11.82
N ALA A 302 1.85 15.34 -11.15
CA ALA A 302 1.04 15.91 -10.07
C ALA A 302 -0.37 16.30 -10.54
N GLN A 303 -0.51 16.84 -11.76
CA GLN A 303 -1.82 17.19 -12.31
C GLN A 303 -2.75 15.98 -12.42
N VAL A 304 -2.22 14.83 -12.86
CA VAL A 304 -2.99 13.58 -12.94
C VAL A 304 -3.30 13.05 -11.54
N ALA A 305 -2.34 13.14 -10.60
CA ALA A 305 -2.56 12.74 -9.21
C ALA A 305 -3.70 13.54 -8.57
N GLU A 306 -3.66 14.87 -8.68
CA GLU A 306 -4.68 15.77 -8.12
C GLU A 306 -6.07 15.46 -8.67
N ALA A 307 -6.18 15.21 -9.97
CA ALA A 307 -7.45 14.86 -10.61
C ALA A 307 -7.96 13.46 -10.19
N ALA A 308 -7.07 12.52 -9.86
CA ALA A 308 -7.43 11.15 -9.51
C ALA A 308 -7.84 10.98 -8.03
N ILE A 309 -7.25 11.74 -7.11
CA ILE A 309 -7.45 11.57 -5.66
C ILE A 309 -8.93 11.44 -5.28
N PRO A 310 -9.86 12.30 -5.73
CA PRO A 310 -11.27 12.20 -5.32
C PRO A 310 -11.95 10.90 -5.72
N ALA A 311 -11.54 10.30 -6.82
CA ALA A 311 -12.11 9.05 -7.33
C ALA A 311 -11.40 7.78 -6.81
N CYS A 312 -10.26 7.94 -6.10
CA CYS A 312 -9.50 6.83 -5.52
C CYS A 312 -10.14 6.24 -4.27
N ASN A 313 -11.15 6.88 -3.69
CA ASN A 313 -11.83 6.46 -2.45
C ASN A 313 -10.85 6.03 -1.33
N ILE A 314 -9.75 6.80 -1.20
CA ILE A 314 -8.77 6.61 -0.13
C ILE A 314 -9.45 6.94 1.19
N THR A 315 -9.37 6.04 2.16
CA THR A 315 -10.04 6.19 3.45
C THR A 315 -9.19 5.66 4.60
N TYR A 316 -9.65 5.87 5.82
CA TYR A 316 -9.13 5.22 7.01
C TYR A 316 -10.30 4.89 7.94
N ILE A 317 -10.67 3.63 7.98
CA ILE A 317 -11.74 3.10 8.82
C ILE A 317 -11.15 2.03 9.73
N ASP A 318 -11.23 2.21 11.05
CA ASP A 318 -10.68 1.32 12.07
C ASP A 318 -11.75 0.87 13.08
N GLY A 319 -11.36 0.05 14.05
CA GLY A 319 -12.18 -0.35 15.18
C GLY A 319 -13.45 -1.12 14.78
N THR A 320 -14.56 -0.83 15.47
CA THR A 320 -15.84 -1.52 15.24
C THR A 320 -16.39 -1.28 13.83
N GLU A 321 -16.17 -0.09 13.28
CA GLU A 321 -16.61 0.24 11.92
C GLU A 321 -15.85 -0.58 10.87
N LEU A 322 -14.54 -0.75 11.04
CA LEU A 322 -13.75 -1.69 10.22
C LEU A 322 -14.38 -3.07 10.22
N LYS A 323 -14.63 -3.65 11.41
CA LYS A 323 -15.18 -4.99 11.53
C LYS A 323 -16.53 -5.11 10.83
N THR A 324 -17.44 -4.17 11.08
CA THR A 324 -18.78 -4.19 10.47
C THR A 324 -18.72 -4.07 8.95
N THR A 325 -17.97 -3.11 8.44
CA THR A 325 -17.89 -2.84 7.00
C THR A 325 -17.19 -3.97 6.25
N LEU A 326 -16.04 -4.43 6.76
CA LEU A 326 -15.27 -5.47 6.10
C LEU A 326 -15.97 -6.83 6.18
N SER A 327 -16.56 -7.21 7.33
CA SER A 327 -17.30 -8.47 7.43
C SER A 327 -18.51 -8.51 6.50
N GLY A 328 -19.26 -7.39 6.37
CA GLY A 328 -20.37 -7.30 5.42
C GLY A 328 -19.93 -7.51 3.97
N TYR A 329 -18.80 -6.92 3.56
CA TYR A 329 -18.21 -7.12 2.24
C TYR A 329 -17.78 -8.57 2.01
N LEU A 330 -17.00 -9.14 2.94
CA LEU A 330 -16.52 -10.52 2.83
C LEU A 330 -17.67 -11.54 2.83
N GLN A 331 -18.75 -11.27 3.56
CA GLN A 331 -19.94 -12.11 3.57
C GLN A 331 -20.64 -12.15 2.22
N VAL A 332 -20.76 -11.02 1.53
CA VAL A 332 -21.32 -10.95 0.16
C VAL A 332 -20.46 -11.78 -0.80
N LEU A 333 -19.15 -11.61 -0.77
CA LEU A 333 -18.24 -12.38 -1.60
C LEU A 333 -18.29 -13.87 -1.30
N PHE A 334 -18.26 -14.25 -0.01
CA PHE A 334 -18.37 -15.64 0.44
C PHE A 334 -19.67 -16.30 -0.04
N GLY A 335 -20.80 -15.59 0.04
CA GLY A 335 -22.08 -16.09 -0.45
C GLY A 335 -22.13 -16.31 -1.97
N ALA A 336 -21.36 -15.54 -2.73
CA ALA A 336 -21.26 -15.65 -4.19
C ALA A 336 -20.25 -16.73 -4.62
N ASP A 337 -19.13 -16.82 -3.93
CA ASP A 337 -18.05 -17.80 -4.11
C ASP A 337 -17.21 -17.92 -2.82
N PRO A 338 -17.31 -19.01 -2.07
CA PRO A 338 -16.52 -19.23 -0.85
C PRO A 338 -15.00 -19.14 -1.09
N ALA A 339 -14.50 -19.50 -2.28
CA ALA A 339 -13.08 -19.44 -2.58
C ALA A 339 -12.54 -18.00 -2.57
N SER A 340 -13.41 -17.00 -2.83
CA SER A 340 -13.05 -15.57 -2.81
C SER A 340 -12.42 -15.10 -1.52
N VAL A 341 -12.74 -15.75 -0.40
CA VAL A 341 -12.24 -15.43 0.96
C VAL A 341 -11.47 -16.59 1.59
N GLY A 342 -11.10 -17.60 0.81
CA GLY A 342 -10.32 -18.77 1.27
C GLY A 342 -11.14 -19.87 1.92
N GLY A 343 -12.42 -20.04 1.54
CA GLY A 343 -13.27 -21.17 1.88
C GLY A 343 -14.07 -21.01 3.18
N SER A 344 -13.78 -20.03 4.01
CA SER A 344 -14.54 -19.70 5.23
C SER A 344 -14.44 -18.22 5.56
N LEU A 345 -15.46 -17.68 6.24
CA LEU A 345 -15.39 -16.32 6.77
C LEU A 345 -14.35 -16.24 7.90
N PRO A 346 -13.58 -15.14 7.98
CA PRO A 346 -12.66 -14.93 9.08
C PRO A 346 -13.37 -14.82 10.43
N GLY A 347 -12.69 -15.26 11.51
CA GLY A 347 -13.14 -15.10 12.89
C GLY A 347 -12.88 -13.69 13.43
N ASP A 348 -13.26 -13.48 14.70
CA ASP A 348 -13.10 -12.19 15.39
C ASP A 348 -11.64 -11.77 15.53
N ASP A 349 -10.73 -12.72 15.65
CA ASP A 349 -9.29 -12.53 15.76
C ASP A 349 -8.61 -12.12 14.43
N PHE A 350 -9.37 -11.97 13.37
CA PHE A 350 -8.95 -11.37 12.11
C PHE A 350 -8.86 -9.85 12.18
N TYR A 351 -9.64 -9.23 13.07
CA TYR A 351 -9.75 -7.78 13.19
C TYR A 351 -8.91 -7.29 14.35
N TYR A 352 -7.99 -6.37 14.07
CA TYR A 352 -7.27 -5.65 15.12
C TYR A 352 -8.22 -4.63 15.77
N LEU A 353 -8.59 -4.89 17.02
CA LEU A 353 -9.46 -4.02 17.81
C LEU A 353 -8.64 -3.62 19.05
N PRO A 354 -8.06 -2.39 19.09
CA PRO A 354 -7.22 -1.90 20.17
C PRO A 354 -8.00 -1.66 21.46
#